data_447a397ea627911355b05ca179082e47
#
_entry.id   447a397ea627911355b05ca179082e47
#
_cell.length_a   1.000
_cell.length_b   1.000
_cell.length_c   1.000
_cell.angle_alpha   90.00
_cell.angle_beta   90.00
_cell.angle_gamma   90.00
#
_symmetry.space_group_name_H-M   'P 1'
#
loop_
_entity.id
_entity.type
_entity.pdbx_description
1 polymer ?
#
loop_
_entity_poly.entity_id
_entity_poly.type
_entity_poly.pdbx_seq_one_letter_code
_entity_poly.pdbx_strand_id
1 'polypeptide(L)'
;MILGEFYITSPSYTEFCFGFLKISRERLNGEIERLEKYKLLNTSKNSSKLLAEMKHYLSKKGIMIPVFDLLIASIALDCKMPLITLDKHFKRIPDLNIILI
;
A
#
# COMPACT_ATOMS: atom_id res chain seq x y z
N MET A 1 -19.35 -4.03 -11.44
CA MET A 1 -18.96 -5.10 -10.51
C MET A 1 -17.53 -5.50 -10.77
N ILE A 2 -16.75 -5.60 -9.74
CA ILE A 2 -15.36 -6.03 -9.86
C ILE A 2 -15.32 -7.54 -9.75
N LEU A 3 -14.80 -8.17 -10.79
CA LEU A 3 -14.61 -9.61 -10.82
C LEU A 3 -13.12 -9.87 -10.74
N GLY A 4 -12.68 -10.55 -9.71
CA GLY A 4 -11.29 -10.90 -9.57
C GLY A 4 -10.85 -10.92 -8.12
N GLU A 5 -9.59 -11.19 -7.94
CA GLU A 5 -8.99 -11.27 -6.62
C GLU A 5 -8.53 -9.90 -6.16
N PHE A 6 -8.77 -9.61 -4.91
CA PHE A 6 -8.20 -8.45 -4.27
C PHE A 6 -6.93 -8.83 -3.53
N TYR A 7 -5.98 -7.91 -3.52
CA TYR A 7 -4.69 -8.07 -2.87
C TYR A 7 -4.52 -6.97 -1.85
N ILE A 8 -3.74 -7.24 -0.82
CA ILE A 8 -3.36 -6.24 0.17
C ILE A 8 -1.84 -6.25 0.29
N THR A 9 -1.24 -5.07 0.36
CA THR A 9 0.19 -4.97 0.58
C THR A 9 0.54 -5.23 2.04
N SER A 10 1.74 -5.74 2.30
CA SER A 10 2.18 -5.99 3.67
C SER A 10 2.21 -4.73 4.54
N PRO A 11 2.63 -3.53 4.05
CA PRO A 11 2.49 -2.32 4.85
C PRO A 11 1.05 -1.98 5.20
N SER A 12 0.11 -2.12 4.26
CA SER A 12 -1.32 -1.88 4.52
C SER A 12 -1.86 -2.87 5.55
N TYR A 13 -1.47 -4.12 5.46
CA TYR A 13 -1.85 -5.13 6.44
C TYR A 13 -1.37 -4.74 7.84
N THR A 14 -0.14 -4.26 7.93
CA THR A 14 0.42 -3.77 9.19
C THR A 14 -0.40 -2.62 9.76
N GLU A 15 -0.78 -1.65 8.93
CA GLU A 15 -1.56 -0.50 9.36
C GLU A 15 -2.96 -0.91 9.84
N PHE A 16 -3.60 -1.85 9.15
CA PHE A 16 -4.88 -2.38 9.59
C PHE A 16 -4.77 -3.04 10.96
N CYS A 17 -3.79 -3.92 11.13
CA CYS A 17 -3.58 -4.58 12.42
C CYS A 17 -3.32 -3.57 13.53
N PHE A 18 -2.48 -2.58 13.28
CA PHE A 18 -2.20 -1.53 14.25
C PHE A 18 -3.45 -0.73 14.59
N GLY A 19 -4.23 -0.38 13.59
CA GLY A 19 -5.48 0.37 13.79
C GLY A 19 -6.47 -0.39 14.67
N PHE A 20 -6.64 -1.67 14.45
CA PHE A 20 -7.53 -2.49 15.29
C PHE A 20 -6.98 -2.65 16.70
N LEU A 21 -5.67 -2.83 16.86
CA LEU A 21 -5.04 -2.94 18.17
C LEU A 21 -5.22 -1.67 19.01
N LYS A 22 -5.30 -0.50 18.40
CA LYS A 22 -5.59 0.74 19.11
C LYS A 22 -6.96 0.70 19.78
N ILE A 23 -7.89 -0.06 19.23
CA ILE A 23 -9.23 -0.23 19.82
C ILE A 23 -9.15 -1.31 20.91
N SER A 24 -8.76 -2.53 20.54
CA SER A 24 -8.56 -3.64 21.45
C SER A 24 -7.94 -4.84 20.72
N ARG A 25 -7.32 -5.71 21.50
CA ARG A 25 -6.81 -6.99 20.99
C ARG A 25 -7.95 -7.85 20.41
N GLU A 26 -9.09 -7.83 21.05
CA GLU A 26 -10.26 -8.57 20.59
C GLU A 26 -10.75 -8.09 19.25
N ARG A 27 -10.69 -6.79 19.01
CA ARG A 27 -11.09 -6.23 17.72
C ARG A 27 -10.18 -6.74 16.61
N LEU A 28 -8.87 -6.77 16.84
CA LEU A 28 -7.96 -7.33 15.85
C LEU A 28 -8.27 -8.79 15.58
N ASN A 29 -8.44 -9.60 16.63
CA ASN A 29 -8.72 -11.02 16.46
C ASN A 29 -9.98 -11.27 15.66
N GLY A 30 -11.01 -10.43 15.85
CA GLY A 30 -12.25 -10.54 15.09
C GLY A 30 -12.11 -10.17 13.62
N GLU A 31 -11.15 -9.32 13.26
CA GLU A 31 -10.98 -8.85 11.90
C GLU A 31 -9.93 -9.65 11.09
N ILE A 32 -9.11 -10.45 11.77
CA ILE A 32 -8.04 -11.20 11.10
C ILE A 32 -8.58 -12.14 10.02
N GLU A 33 -9.69 -12.82 10.29
CA GLU A 33 -10.30 -13.73 9.31
C GLU A 33 -10.69 -13.02 8.02
N ARG A 34 -11.16 -11.77 8.13
CA ARG A 34 -11.51 -10.97 6.95
C ARG A 34 -10.28 -10.64 6.13
N LEU A 35 -9.20 -10.28 6.82
CA LEU A 35 -7.94 -9.92 6.15
C LEU A 35 -7.29 -11.10 5.45
N GLU A 36 -7.47 -12.30 5.97
CA GLU A 36 -6.93 -13.52 5.37
C GLU A 36 -7.54 -13.88 4.02
N LYS A 37 -8.68 -13.31 3.68
CA LYS A 37 -9.31 -13.51 2.37
C LYS A 37 -8.53 -12.86 1.25
N TYR A 38 -7.71 -11.87 1.56
CA TYR A 38 -6.91 -11.15 0.58
C TYR A 38 -5.53 -11.78 0.48
N LYS A 39 -5.03 -11.89 -0.75
CA LYS A 39 -3.65 -12.32 -0.94
C LYS A 39 -2.71 -11.20 -0.58
N LEU A 40 -1.66 -11.53 0.12
CA LEU A 40 -0.66 -10.56 0.56
C LEU A 40 0.38 -10.34 -0.54
N LEU A 41 0.61 -9.07 -0.86
CA LEU A 41 1.72 -8.66 -1.70
C LEU A 41 2.81 -8.07 -0.80
N ASN A 42 4.01 -8.57 -0.95
CA ASN A 42 5.13 -8.16 -0.11
C ASN A 42 6.17 -7.41 -0.93
N THR A 43 7.13 -6.83 -0.23
CA THR A 43 8.28 -6.19 -0.85
C THR A 43 9.13 -7.23 -1.58
N SER A 44 9.84 -6.77 -2.60
CA SER A 44 10.78 -7.58 -3.37
C SER A 44 12.03 -6.75 -3.62
N LYS A 45 13.03 -7.38 -4.22
CA LYS A 45 14.21 -6.65 -4.66
C LYS A 45 13.84 -5.55 -5.65
N ASN A 46 12.95 -5.87 -6.59
CA ASN A 46 12.51 -4.90 -7.60
C ASN A 46 11.69 -3.76 -6.99
N SER A 47 10.74 -4.06 -6.09
CA SER A 47 9.97 -3.00 -5.42
C SER A 47 10.86 -2.11 -4.56
N SER A 48 11.90 -2.66 -3.93
CA SER A 48 12.86 -1.88 -3.15
C SER A 48 13.65 -0.92 -4.03
N LYS A 49 14.03 -1.35 -5.22
CA LYS A 49 14.71 -0.49 -6.20
C LYS A 49 13.77 0.62 -6.68
N LEU A 50 12.52 0.28 -6.98
CA LEU A 50 11.50 1.27 -7.37
C LEU A 50 11.27 2.29 -6.25
N LEU A 51 11.23 1.83 -5.00
CA LEU A 51 11.09 2.71 -3.85
C LEU A 51 12.24 3.72 -3.78
N ALA A 52 13.46 3.26 -3.97
CA ALA A 52 14.64 4.15 -3.96
C ALA A 52 14.55 5.20 -5.07
N GLU A 53 14.14 4.79 -6.26
CA GLU A 53 13.98 5.70 -7.40
C GLU A 53 12.88 6.74 -7.15
N MET A 54 11.74 6.31 -6.62
CA MET A 54 10.65 7.24 -6.26
C MET A 54 11.07 8.24 -5.21
N LYS A 55 11.73 7.76 -4.16
CA LYS A 55 12.18 8.61 -3.08
C LYS A 55 13.16 9.66 -3.58
N HIS A 56 14.08 9.25 -4.43
CA HIS A 56 15.04 10.16 -5.06
C HIS A 56 14.34 11.22 -5.90
N TYR A 57 13.42 10.80 -6.77
CA TYR A 57 12.65 11.71 -7.63
C TYR A 57 11.86 12.74 -6.81
N LEU A 58 11.12 12.27 -5.81
CA LEU A 58 10.27 13.15 -4.99
C LEU A 58 11.11 14.11 -4.14
N SER A 59 12.22 13.64 -3.59
CA SER A 59 13.10 14.49 -2.77
C SER A 59 13.70 15.64 -3.56
N LYS A 60 14.04 15.39 -4.83
CA LYS A 60 14.54 16.47 -5.73
C LYS A 60 13.48 17.53 -5.99
N LYS A 61 12.21 17.17 -5.95
CA LYS A 61 11.10 18.10 -6.14
C LYS A 61 10.60 18.73 -4.84
N GLY A 62 11.22 18.38 -3.71
CA GLY A 62 10.81 18.87 -2.40
C GLY A 62 9.48 18.29 -1.94
N ILE A 63 9.07 17.15 -2.50
CA ILE A 63 7.81 16.49 -2.13
C ILE A 63 8.10 15.42 -1.09
N MET A 64 7.42 15.52 0.06
CA MET A 64 7.52 14.56 1.15
C MET A 64 6.31 13.64 1.15
N ILE A 65 6.56 12.34 1.05
CA ILE A 65 5.52 11.32 1.18
C ILE A 65 5.99 10.33 2.25
N PRO A 66 5.13 9.94 3.20
CA PRO A 66 5.50 8.97 4.23
C PRO A 66 6.05 7.67 3.63
N VAL A 67 7.02 7.08 4.29
CA VAL A 67 7.71 5.91 3.76
C VAL A 67 6.77 4.71 3.59
N PHE A 68 5.77 4.55 4.45
CA PHE A 68 4.78 3.48 4.30
C PHE A 68 3.99 3.63 3.01
N ASP A 69 3.62 4.86 2.66
CA ASP A 69 2.90 5.12 1.41
C ASP A 69 3.77 4.83 0.20
N LEU A 70 5.06 5.16 0.28
CA LEU A 70 6.01 4.82 -0.79
C LEU A 70 6.21 3.30 -0.91
N LEU A 71 6.21 2.58 0.19
CA LEU A 71 6.27 1.12 0.18
C LEU A 71 5.05 0.53 -0.54
N ILE A 72 3.86 0.99 -0.18
CA ILE A 72 2.62 0.55 -0.83
C ILE A 72 2.68 0.81 -2.32
N ALA A 73 3.07 2.01 -2.72
CA ALA A 73 3.16 2.40 -4.12
C ALA A 73 4.19 1.56 -4.88
N SER A 74 5.34 1.29 -4.27
CA SER A 74 6.39 0.50 -4.92
C SER A 74 5.96 -0.94 -5.17
N ILE A 75 5.20 -1.51 -4.26
CA ILE A 75 4.66 -2.87 -4.41
C ILE A 75 3.63 -2.88 -5.55
N ALA A 76 2.74 -1.89 -5.59
CA ALA A 76 1.74 -1.79 -6.65
C ALA A 76 2.40 -1.64 -8.03
N LEU A 77 3.42 -0.80 -8.15
CA LEU A 77 4.17 -0.63 -9.39
C LEU A 77 4.88 -1.91 -9.81
N ASP A 78 5.53 -2.58 -8.86
CA ASP A 78 6.23 -3.84 -9.14
C ASP A 78 5.29 -4.91 -9.67
N CYS A 79 4.11 -5.01 -9.06
CA CYS A 79 3.09 -5.98 -9.44
C CYS A 79 2.25 -5.54 -10.64
N LYS A 80 2.47 -4.33 -11.14
CA LYS A 80 1.70 -3.73 -12.26
C LYS A 80 0.20 -3.74 -12.00
N MET A 81 -0.17 -3.44 -10.77
CA MET A 81 -1.56 -3.37 -10.33
C MET A 81 -1.96 -1.95 -10.01
N PRO A 82 -3.22 -1.58 -10.27
CA PRO A 82 -3.70 -0.29 -9.82
C PRO A 82 -3.86 -0.28 -8.31
N LEU A 83 -3.60 0.87 -7.71
CA LEU A 83 -3.81 1.10 -6.28
C LEU A 83 -5.18 1.71 -6.05
N ILE A 84 -6.00 1.04 -5.28
CA ILE A 84 -7.30 1.58 -4.84
C ILE A 84 -7.06 2.28 -3.51
N THR A 85 -7.39 3.56 -3.46
CA THR A 85 -7.12 4.38 -2.27
C THR A 85 -8.13 5.51 -2.12
N LEU A 86 -8.29 5.99 -0.88
CA LEU A 86 -9.02 7.22 -0.58
C LEU A 86 -8.11 8.44 -0.59
N ASP A 87 -6.80 8.23 -0.62
CA ASP A 87 -5.82 9.29 -0.45
C ASP A 87 -5.31 9.83 -1.77
N LYS A 88 -5.61 11.10 -2.05
CA LYS A 88 -5.16 11.80 -3.27
C LYS A 88 -3.65 11.98 -3.35
N HIS A 89 -2.94 11.90 -2.24
CA HIS A 89 -1.48 12.12 -2.23
C HIS A 89 -0.75 11.14 -3.13
N PHE A 90 -1.28 9.96 -3.35
CA PHE A 90 -0.70 8.97 -4.25
C PHE A 90 -0.64 9.45 -5.70
N LYS A 91 -1.43 10.45 -6.09
CA LYS A 91 -1.37 11.04 -7.43
C LYS A 91 -0.03 11.71 -7.72
N ARG A 92 0.74 12.05 -6.70
CA ARG A 92 2.05 12.68 -6.86
C ARG A 92 3.13 11.69 -7.29
N ILE A 93 2.83 10.41 -7.26
CA ILE A 93 3.79 9.36 -7.60
C ILE A 93 3.67 9.08 -9.09
N PRO A 94 4.78 9.26 -9.86
CA PRO A 94 4.74 9.00 -11.30
C PRO A 94 4.50 7.53 -11.61
N ASP A 95 3.83 7.29 -12.72
CA ASP A 95 3.55 5.97 -13.28
C ASP A 95 2.63 5.08 -12.43
N LEU A 96 2.19 5.54 -11.27
CA LEU A 96 1.27 4.80 -10.42
C LEU A 96 -0.16 4.97 -10.94
N ASN A 97 -0.80 3.85 -11.25
CA ASN A 97 -2.20 3.84 -11.64
C ASN A 97 -3.06 3.81 -10.38
N ILE A 98 -3.84 4.86 -10.17
CA ILE A 98 -4.65 5.03 -8.96
C ILE A 98 -6.12 4.98 -9.31
N ILE A 99 -6.88 4.23 -8.51
CA ILE A 99 -8.33 4.27 -8.51
C ILE A 99 -8.73 4.94 -7.20
N LEU A 100 -9.19 6.17 -7.31
CA LEU A 100 -9.61 6.95 -6.14
C LEU A 100 -11.08 6.69 -5.86
N ILE A 101 -11.39 6.34 -4.63
CA ILE A 101 -12.76 6.04 -4.20
C ILE A 101 -13.27 7.02 -3.14
#